data_78689c8066350083f53442612a24eb7d
#
_entry.id   78689c8066350083f53442612a24eb7d
#
_cell.length_a   1.000
_cell.length_b   1.000
_cell.length_c   1.000
_cell.angle_alpha   90.00
_cell.angle_beta   90.00
_cell.angle_gamma   90.00
#
_symmetry.space_group_name_H-M   'P 1'
#
loop_
_entity.id
_entity.type
_entity.pdbx_description
1 polymer ?
#
loop_
_entity_poly.entity_id
_entity_poly.type
_entity_poly.pdbx_seq_one_letter_code
_entity_poly.pdbx_strand_id
1 'polypeptide(L)'
;MKYYTSLTEFNCGIDLHARQMYVCVMDRQGKKLVHCNVKDNDWAFFLKLIEPYKHDLTVCCECMFGWYWLADACQEAGLMFVLAHALYLRAIHGGKNKNDRIDSEKITHLLRSNLIPPAYVYPAAKRPMRALLRQRVYYVWHRTELLNRIQSHQLAHNRRPIKCTTRYNRDPWEEKILATETHPLRTLALQTDMAMIRHYDEQIRILEHKLISLAKEHSVRDFTLLLSVPGIGENLGLTILHEIGDIERFPTVKDFLSYCRLVKGTVASAGKIKGLRGSRLGNPYLRWAFGEAAVIGKRDHAILGPLSQSLEARMGGNKFKANTVVAIKLARAVYFMLKNKTVFDSDRLVAALARN
;
A
#
# COMPACT_ATOMS: atom_id res chain seq x y z
N MET A 1 0.42 14.77 -13.33
CA MET A 1 -0.13 14.91 -11.96
C MET A 1 -1.47 15.62 -12.09
N LYS A 2 -2.52 15.14 -11.43
CA LYS A 2 -3.80 15.86 -11.37
C LYS A 2 -3.83 16.67 -10.08
N TYR A 3 -4.34 17.87 -10.16
CA TYR A 3 -4.53 18.74 -9.00
C TYR A 3 -6.02 18.86 -8.68
N TYR A 4 -6.32 19.08 -7.42
CA TYR A 4 -7.67 19.40 -6.97
C TYR A 4 -8.01 20.83 -7.34
N THR A 5 -9.20 21.06 -7.87
CA THR A 5 -9.72 22.39 -8.17
C THR A 5 -10.71 22.78 -7.08
N SER A 6 -10.32 23.71 -6.22
CA SER A 6 -11.25 24.28 -5.22
C SER A 6 -12.20 25.25 -5.90
N LEU A 7 -13.50 25.03 -5.71
CA LEU A 7 -14.55 25.91 -6.21
C LEU A 7 -15.13 26.79 -5.08
N THR A 8 -14.79 26.51 -3.82
CA THR A 8 -15.33 27.19 -2.64
C THR A 8 -14.71 28.55 -2.43
N GLU A 9 -15.47 29.46 -1.80
CA GLU A 9 -15.02 30.80 -1.42
C GLU A 9 -13.94 30.74 -0.35
N PHE A 10 -14.13 29.84 0.64
CA PHE A 10 -13.21 29.69 1.77
C PHE A 10 -12.42 28.40 1.66
N ASN A 11 -11.15 28.48 2.06
CA ASN A 11 -10.22 27.36 2.00
C ASN A 11 -9.55 27.20 3.36
N CYS A 12 -9.64 26.01 3.95
CA CYS A 12 -9.07 25.68 5.24
C CYS A 12 -7.95 24.64 5.10
N GLY A 13 -6.74 25.01 5.46
CA GLY A 13 -5.61 24.10 5.57
C GLY A 13 -5.35 23.72 7.03
N ILE A 14 -5.20 22.42 7.28
CA ILE A 14 -4.94 21.88 8.61
C ILE A 14 -3.62 21.14 8.60
N ASP A 15 -2.68 21.57 9.46
CA ASP A 15 -1.53 20.76 9.85
C ASP A 15 -1.92 19.94 11.08
N LEU A 16 -2.15 18.63 10.85
CA LEU A 16 -2.74 17.71 11.82
C LEU A 16 -1.67 16.92 12.56
N HIS A 17 -1.66 17.05 13.88
CA HIS A 17 -0.82 16.29 14.79
C HIS A 17 -1.64 15.41 15.74
N ALA A 18 -0.96 14.53 16.51
CA ALA A 18 -1.61 13.57 17.41
C ALA A 18 -2.46 14.23 18.50
N ARG A 19 -2.05 15.41 19.00
CA ARG A 19 -2.68 16.09 20.13
C ARG A 19 -3.13 17.51 19.83
N GLN A 20 -2.96 17.99 18.62
CA GLN A 20 -3.36 19.32 18.21
C GLN A 20 -3.45 19.41 16.70
N MET A 21 -4.19 20.39 16.21
CA MET A 21 -4.19 20.75 14.80
C MET A 21 -4.01 22.26 14.65
N TYR A 22 -3.12 22.67 13.77
CA TYR A 22 -2.98 24.07 13.41
C TYR A 22 -3.87 24.38 12.21
N VAL A 23 -4.75 25.36 12.35
CA VAL A 23 -5.80 25.69 11.37
C VAL A 23 -5.53 27.06 10.75
N CYS A 24 -5.60 27.12 9.43
CA CYS A 24 -5.60 28.36 8.69
C CYS A 24 -6.80 28.38 7.75
N VAL A 25 -7.62 29.45 7.80
CA VAL A 25 -8.71 29.70 6.85
C VAL A 25 -8.42 30.96 6.06
N MET A 26 -8.56 30.90 4.75
CA MET A 26 -8.41 32.03 3.84
C MET A 26 -9.60 32.14 2.88
N ASP A 27 -9.89 33.38 2.45
CA ASP A 27 -10.77 33.61 1.31
C ASP A 27 -10.04 33.41 -0.04
N ARG A 28 -10.76 33.54 -1.15
CA ARG A 28 -10.17 33.42 -2.51
C ARG A 28 -9.05 34.39 -2.78
N GLN A 29 -9.05 35.59 -2.16
CA GLN A 29 -8.04 36.62 -2.32
C GLN A 29 -6.78 36.32 -1.49
N GLY A 30 -6.86 35.35 -0.55
CA GLY A 30 -5.75 34.97 0.32
C GLY A 30 -5.67 35.76 1.61
N LYS A 31 -6.72 36.51 1.97
CA LYS A 31 -6.84 37.15 3.27
C LYS A 31 -7.04 36.06 4.33
N LYS A 32 -6.19 36.07 5.33
CA LYS A 32 -6.32 35.16 6.48
C LYS A 32 -7.48 35.57 7.38
N LEU A 33 -8.42 34.68 7.58
CA LEU A 33 -9.62 34.88 8.38
C LEU A 33 -9.49 34.17 9.75
N VAL A 34 -8.86 33.00 9.76
CA VAL A 34 -8.52 32.24 10.97
C VAL A 34 -7.09 31.74 10.84
N HIS A 35 -6.31 31.83 11.93
CA HIS A 35 -4.97 31.26 11.97
C HIS A 35 -4.58 30.96 13.42
N CYS A 36 -4.91 29.78 13.93
CA CYS A 36 -4.72 29.42 15.33
C CYS A 36 -4.48 27.93 15.54
N ASN A 37 -3.99 27.59 16.72
CA ASN A 37 -3.84 26.23 17.18
C ASN A 37 -5.12 25.75 17.89
N VAL A 38 -5.63 24.62 17.50
CA VAL A 38 -6.71 23.88 18.16
C VAL A 38 -6.09 22.78 19.00
N LYS A 39 -6.00 23.02 20.32
CA LYS A 39 -5.44 22.05 21.28
C LYS A 39 -6.33 20.83 21.42
N ASP A 40 -5.75 19.71 21.78
CA ASP A 40 -6.41 18.44 22.03
C ASP A 40 -7.30 17.94 20.87
N ASN A 41 -7.07 18.50 19.66
CA ASN A 41 -7.91 18.24 18.48
C ASN A 41 -9.40 18.51 18.76
N ASP A 42 -9.72 19.54 19.56
CA ASP A 42 -11.08 19.90 19.97
C ASP A 42 -11.96 20.23 18.75
N TRP A 43 -12.71 19.23 18.32
CA TRP A 43 -13.58 19.33 17.14
C TRP A 43 -14.71 20.34 17.34
N ALA A 44 -15.28 20.46 18.54
CA ALA A 44 -16.35 21.40 18.82
C ALA A 44 -15.84 22.85 18.74
N PHE A 45 -14.65 23.10 19.25
CA PHE A 45 -13.97 24.40 19.10
C PHE A 45 -13.66 24.70 17.63
N PHE A 46 -13.16 23.72 16.87
CA PHE A 46 -12.92 23.88 15.43
C PHE A 46 -14.20 24.27 14.68
N LEU A 47 -15.32 23.59 14.94
CA LEU A 47 -16.60 23.92 14.29
C LEU A 47 -17.05 25.36 14.60
N LYS A 48 -16.86 25.84 15.84
CA LYS A 48 -17.15 27.24 16.21
C LYS A 48 -16.27 28.23 15.44
N LEU A 49 -14.99 27.92 15.27
CA LEU A 49 -14.06 28.78 14.53
C LEU A 49 -14.43 28.96 13.06
N ILE A 50 -14.93 27.91 12.43
CA ILE A 50 -15.27 27.91 10.99
C ILE A 50 -16.74 28.24 10.73
N GLU A 51 -17.59 28.38 11.74
CA GLU A 51 -19.03 28.59 11.59
C GLU A 51 -19.39 29.72 10.60
N PRO A 52 -18.72 30.90 10.60
CA PRO A 52 -19.03 31.95 9.63
C PRO A 52 -18.74 31.58 8.17
N TYR A 53 -17.88 30.58 7.93
CA TYR A 53 -17.35 30.20 6.63
C TYR A 53 -17.88 28.84 6.14
N LYS A 54 -18.54 28.09 7.00
CA LYS A 54 -18.94 26.71 6.81
C LYS A 54 -19.81 26.48 5.57
N HIS A 55 -20.58 27.48 5.18
CA HIS A 55 -21.52 27.41 4.07
C HIS A 55 -20.85 27.18 2.71
N ASP A 56 -19.58 27.56 2.53
CA ASP A 56 -18.81 27.38 1.29
C ASP A 56 -17.31 27.20 1.58
N LEU A 57 -16.99 26.17 2.37
CA LEU A 57 -15.66 25.86 2.87
C LEU A 57 -15.16 24.49 2.37
N THR A 58 -13.93 24.46 1.85
CA THR A 58 -13.18 23.21 1.66
C THR A 58 -12.10 23.08 2.72
N VAL A 59 -12.07 21.94 3.40
CA VAL A 59 -11.05 21.56 4.40
C VAL A 59 -10.01 20.65 3.75
N CYS A 60 -8.73 20.91 4.00
CA CYS A 60 -7.63 20.09 3.49
C CYS A 60 -6.62 19.78 4.58
N CYS A 61 -6.18 18.53 4.67
CA CYS A 61 -5.01 18.17 5.48
C CYS A 61 -4.05 17.25 4.72
N GLU A 62 -2.81 17.16 5.19
CA GLU A 62 -1.82 16.24 4.64
C GLU A 62 -2.12 14.78 5.02
N CYS A 63 -1.86 13.82 4.10
CA CYS A 63 -2.01 12.39 4.32
C CYS A 63 -0.93 11.86 5.28
N MET A 64 -1.11 12.12 6.58
CA MET A 64 -0.31 11.63 7.70
C MET A 64 -1.09 10.58 8.51
N PHE A 65 -0.65 10.22 9.72
CA PHE A 65 -1.25 9.12 10.48
C PHE A 65 -2.67 9.39 11.00
N GLY A 66 -3.01 10.63 11.32
CA GLY A 66 -4.26 10.99 12.02
C GLY A 66 -5.44 11.36 11.14
N TRP A 67 -5.33 11.37 9.82
CA TRP A 67 -6.33 11.95 8.94
C TRP A 67 -7.69 11.23 8.90
N TYR A 68 -7.77 9.97 9.34
CA TYR A 68 -9.02 9.20 9.27
C TYR A 68 -10.15 9.86 10.03
N TRP A 69 -9.93 10.17 11.30
CA TRP A 69 -10.95 10.80 12.14
C TRP A 69 -11.39 12.17 11.62
N LEU A 70 -10.44 12.98 11.11
CA LEU A 70 -10.74 14.30 10.57
C LEU A 70 -11.59 14.21 9.30
N ALA A 71 -11.27 13.26 8.40
CA ALA A 71 -12.07 13.04 7.20
C ALA A 71 -13.51 12.59 7.53
N ASP A 72 -13.67 11.72 8.53
CA ASP A 72 -14.96 11.22 8.98
C ASP A 72 -15.75 12.35 9.65
N ALA A 73 -15.14 13.11 10.55
CA ALA A 73 -15.77 14.25 11.22
C ALA A 73 -16.18 15.37 10.21
N CYS A 74 -15.36 15.63 9.19
CA CYS A 74 -15.73 16.54 8.10
C CYS A 74 -16.94 16.02 7.32
N GLN A 75 -16.98 14.73 7.02
CA GLN A 75 -18.10 14.10 6.32
C GLN A 75 -19.40 14.18 7.14
N GLU A 76 -19.34 13.87 8.43
CA GLU A 76 -20.48 13.96 9.37
C GLU A 76 -20.99 15.40 9.51
N ALA A 77 -20.09 16.39 9.49
CA ALA A 77 -20.44 17.81 9.56
C ALA A 77 -20.87 18.40 8.20
N GLY A 78 -20.91 17.61 7.11
CA GLY A 78 -21.25 18.07 5.77
C GLY A 78 -20.21 19.00 5.12
N LEU A 79 -18.96 18.96 5.60
CA LEU A 79 -17.86 19.76 5.06
C LEU A 79 -17.18 19.06 3.87
N MET A 80 -16.83 19.83 2.84
CA MET A 80 -15.98 19.33 1.76
C MET A 80 -14.56 19.04 2.28
N PHE A 81 -14.08 17.82 2.08
CA PHE A 81 -12.77 17.39 2.57
C PHE A 81 -11.85 16.93 1.45
N VAL A 82 -10.63 17.41 1.44
CA VAL A 82 -9.56 17.05 0.50
C VAL A 82 -8.35 16.53 1.27
N LEU A 83 -7.94 15.31 0.97
CA LEU A 83 -6.71 14.74 1.51
C LEU A 83 -5.55 15.03 0.56
N ALA A 84 -4.54 15.75 1.03
CA ALA A 84 -3.38 16.10 0.24
C ALA A 84 -2.28 15.02 0.29
N HIS A 85 -1.68 14.70 -0.85
CA HIS A 85 -0.67 13.66 -0.94
C HIS A 85 0.69 14.17 -0.43
N ALA A 86 1.13 13.73 0.76
CA ALA A 86 2.30 14.19 1.49
C ALA A 86 3.59 14.29 0.65
N LEU A 87 3.92 13.22 -0.11
CA LEU A 87 5.17 13.20 -0.89
C LEU A 87 5.15 14.18 -2.08
N TYR A 88 3.98 14.44 -2.66
CA TYR A 88 3.84 15.42 -3.73
C TYR A 88 3.81 16.85 -3.20
N LEU A 89 3.17 17.10 -2.06
CA LEU A 89 3.24 18.40 -1.38
C LEU A 89 4.68 18.80 -1.08
N ARG A 90 5.47 17.84 -0.58
CA ARG A 90 6.89 18.07 -0.27
C ARG A 90 7.73 18.45 -1.50
N ALA A 91 7.35 17.98 -2.69
CA ALA A 91 8.02 18.33 -3.93
C ALA A 91 7.67 19.75 -4.43
N ILE A 92 6.47 20.25 -4.08
CA ILE A 92 6.00 21.56 -4.50
C ILE A 92 6.47 22.65 -3.53
N HIS A 93 6.62 22.35 -2.25
CA HIS A 93 6.81 23.32 -1.18
C HIS A 93 7.94 22.97 -0.22
N GLY A 94 9.19 23.11 -0.66
CA GLY A 94 10.38 22.95 0.19
C GLY A 94 10.80 24.31 0.80
N GLY A 95 10.70 24.49 2.13
CA GLY A 95 11.20 25.65 2.85
C GLY A 95 12.15 25.25 3.98
N LYS A 96 13.09 26.14 4.36
CA LYS A 96 14.02 25.92 5.48
C LYS A 96 13.31 25.99 6.84
N ASN A 97 12.30 26.85 6.98
CA ASN A 97 11.57 27.04 8.23
C ASN A 97 10.35 26.11 8.24
N LYS A 98 10.27 25.26 9.26
CA LYS A 98 9.18 24.35 9.48
C LYS A 98 8.59 24.59 10.87
N ASN A 99 7.31 24.97 10.92
CA ASN A 99 6.48 24.92 12.12
C ASN A 99 5.02 24.77 11.70
N ASP A 100 4.20 24.24 12.59
CA ASP A 100 2.80 23.89 12.35
C ASP A 100 1.97 25.07 11.84
N ARG A 101 2.27 26.28 12.32
CA ARG A 101 1.64 27.53 11.87
C ARG A 101 1.90 27.82 10.40
N ILE A 102 3.16 27.72 9.97
CA ILE A 102 3.57 27.94 8.58
C ILE A 102 3.03 26.82 7.69
N ASP A 103 3.02 25.56 8.16
CA ASP A 103 2.63 24.43 7.35
C ASP A 103 1.12 24.41 7.09
N SER A 104 0.26 24.79 8.08
CA SER A 104 -1.18 25.00 7.85
C SER A 104 -1.46 26.12 6.84
N GLU A 105 -0.74 27.25 6.94
CA GLU A 105 -0.84 28.37 5.99
C GLU A 105 -0.45 27.94 4.56
N LYS A 106 0.61 27.17 4.40
CA LYS A 106 1.05 26.62 3.11
C LYS A 106 0.00 25.70 2.50
N ILE A 107 -0.57 24.78 3.29
CA ILE A 107 -1.64 23.88 2.82
C ILE A 107 -2.82 24.72 2.31
N THR A 108 -3.21 25.79 3.04
CA THR A 108 -4.30 26.67 2.63
C THR A 108 -3.98 27.41 1.33
N HIS A 109 -2.77 27.95 1.18
CA HIS A 109 -2.34 28.60 -0.06
C HIS A 109 -2.36 27.64 -1.25
N LEU A 110 -1.87 26.41 -1.08
CA LEU A 110 -1.88 25.38 -2.14
C LEU A 110 -3.31 24.97 -2.51
N LEU A 111 -4.21 24.84 -1.52
CA LEU A 111 -5.62 24.53 -1.75
C LEU A 111 -6.29 25.63 -2.58
N ARG A 112 -6.20 26.86 -2.12
CA ARG A 112 -6.75 28.06 -2.78
C ARG A 112 -6.22 28.25 -4.20
N SER A 113 -4.94 27.93 -4.42
CA SER A 113 -4.29 28.08 -5.72
C SER A 113 -4.45 26.86 -6.63
N ASN A 114 -5.30 25.89 -6.28
CA ASN A 114 -5.53 24.66 -7.04
C ASN A 114 -4.25 23.82 -7.29
N LEU A 115 -3.35 23.83 -6.33
CA LEU A 115 -2.06 23.11 -6.40
C LEU A 115 -2.00 21.90 -5.46
N ILE A 116 -3.11 21.49 -4.83
CA ILE A 116 -3.16 20.28 -4.00
C ILE A 116 -3.19 19.03 -4.89
N PRO A 117 -2.18 18.16 -4.82
CA PRO A 117 -2.26 16.83 -5.38
C PRO A 117 -3.12 15.94 -4.46
N PRO A 118 -4.35 15.56 -4.87
CA PRO A 118 -5.24 14.83 -4.00
C PRO A 118 -4.77 13.39 -3.77
N ALA A 119 -4.91 12.92 -2.53
CA ALA A 119 -4.82 11.51 -2.17
C ALA A 119 -6.23 10.89 -2.09
N TYR A 120 -6.30 9.58 -2.25
CA TYR A 120 -7.56 8.87 -2.15
C TYR A 120 -8.02 8.76 -0.69
N VAL A 121 -9.20 9.30 -0.40
CA VAL A 121 -9.86 9.13 0.91
C VAL A 121 -10.48 7.73 0.93
N TYR A 122 -9.83 6.82 1.65
CA TYR A 122 -10.29 5.45 1.73
C TYR A 122 -11.56 5.35 2.58
N PRO A 123 -12.66 4.72 2.07
CA PRO A 123 -13.96 4.70 2.75
C PRO A 123 -13.88 4.11 4.16
N ALA A 124 -14.53 4.75 5.14
CA ALA A 124 -14.50 4.35 6.55
C ALA A 124 -14.93 2.88 6.74
N ALA A 125 -16.02 2.45 6.12
CA ALA A 125 -16.55 1.09 6.23
C ALA A 125 -15.58 -0.01 5.78
N LYS A 126 -14.63 0.30 4.87
CA LYS A 126 -13.64 -0.68 4.36
C LYS A 126 -12.32 -0.67 5.14
N ARG A 127 -12.08 0.31 6.01
CA ARG A 127 -10.80 0.47 6.74
C ARG A 127 -10.50 -0.67 7.71
N PRO A 128 -11.45 -1.20 8.50
CA PRO A 128 -11.17 -2.27 9.45
C PRO A 128 -10.67 -3.55 8.76
N MET A 129 -11.32 -3.96 7.67
CA MET A 129 -10.88 -5.13 6.89
C MET A 129 -9.49 -4.93 6.29
N ARG A 130 -9.25 -3.75 5.72
CA ARG A 130 -7.93 -3.39 5.19
C ARG A 130 -6.84 -3.37 6.27
N ALA A 131 -7.14 -2.87 7.47
CA ALA A 131 -6.21 -2.86 8.58
C ALA A 131 -5.84 -4.29 9.01
N LEU A 132 -6.84 -5.18 9.10
CA LEU A 132 -6.63 -6.58 9.47
C LEU A 132 -5.79 -7.33 8.42
N LEU A 133 -6.04 -7.10 7.13
CA LEU A 133 -5.22 -7.65 6.04
C LEU A 133 -3.77 -7.17 6.11
N ARG A 134 -3.56 -5.89 6.41
CA ARG A 134 -2.21 -5.33 6.59
C ARG A 134 -1.51 -5.91 7.81
N GLN A 135 -2.24 -6.13 8.91
CA GLN A 135 -1.71 -6.79 10.10
C GLN A 135 -1.23 -8.21 9.78
N ARG A 136 -2.03 -8.96 9.01
CA ARG A 136 -1.62 -10.28 8.54
C ARG A 136 -0.34 -10.23 7.70
N VAL A 137 -0.25 -9.29 6.74
CA VAL A 137 0.95 -9.14 5.90
C VAL A 137 2.17 -8.73 6.74
N TYR A 138 1.98 -7.86 7.74
CA TYR A 138 3.01 -7.49 8.70
C TYR A 138 3.58 -8.72 9.42
N TYR A 139 2.74 -9.62 9.92
CA TYR A 139 3.20 -10.85 10.58
C TYR A 139 3.92 -11.80 9.60
N VAL A 140 3.46 -11.91 8.36
CA VAL A 140 4.16 -12.69 7.32
C VAL A 140 5.56 -12.15 7.07
N TRP A 141 5.74 -10.84 6.99
CA TRP A 141 7.05 -10.23 6.77
C TRP A 141 8.00 -10.46 7.95
N HIS A 142 7.56 -10.22 9.18
CA HIS A 142 8.41 -10.43 10.37
C HIS A 142 8.76 -11.90 10.58
N ARG A 143 7.83 -12.80 10.32
CA ARG A 143 8.13 -14.24 10.29
C ARG A 143 9.22 -14.57 9.27
N THR A 144 9.11 -14.03 8.07
CA THR A 144 10.10 -14.25 6.99
C THR A 144 11.46 -13.67 7.36
N GLU A 145 11.50 -12.54 8.04
CA GLU A 145 12.74 -11.94 8.57
C GLU A 145 13.44 -12.88 9.57
N LEU A 146 12.71 -13.48 10.51
CA LEU A 146 13.26 -14.47 11.43
C LEU A 146 13.77 -15.73 10.73
N LEU A 147 13.02 -16.23 9.74
CA LEU A 147 13.47 -17.37 8.92
C LEU A 147 14.78 -17.08 8.19
N ASN A 148 14.91 -15.89 7.60
CA ASN A 148 16.15 -15.44 6.96
C ASN A 148 17.29 -15.28 7.96
N ARG A 149 17.01 -14.81 9.20
CA ARG A 149 17.99 -14.70 10.27
C ARG A 149 18.54 -16.07 10.69
N ILE A 150 17.68 -17.08 10.82
CA ILE A 150 18.09 -18.45 11.09
C ILE A 150 18.98 -19.00 9.95
N GLN A 151 18.62 -18.76 8.69
CA GLN A 151 19.45 -19.19 7.56
C GLN A 151 20.82 -18.46 7.56
N SER A 152 20.84 -17.16 7.83
CA SER A 152 22.08 -16.38 7.94
C SER A 152 22.97 -16.89 9.07
N HIS A 153 22.37 -17.29 10.21
CA HIS A 153 23.10 -17.92 11.31
C HIS A 153 23.79 -19.22 10.87
N GLN A 154 23.09 -20.08 10.12
CA GLN A 154 23.68 -21.32 9.62
C GLN A 154 24.88 -21.04 8.67
N LEU A 155 24.73 -20.06 7.77
CA LEU A 155 25.80 -19.65 6.85
C LEU A 155 27.00 -19.05 7.59
N ALA A 156 26.78 -18.22 8.60
CA ALA A 156 27.85 -17.62 9.40
C ALA A 156 28.73 -18.66 10.14
N HIS A 157 28.18 -19.85 10.36
CA HIS A 157 28.90 -20.97 11.00
C HIS A 157 29.32 -22.05 10.00
N ASN A 158 29.41 -21.71 8.69
CA ASN A 158 29.80 -22.61 7.61
C ASN A 158 28.95 -23.90 7.56
N ARG A 159 27.66 -23.79 7.86
CA ARG A 159 26.71 -24.90 7.80
C ARG A 159 25.87 -24.76 6.52
N ARG A 160 25.55 -25.92 5.91
CA ARG A 160 24.62 -25.95 4.79
C ARG A 160 23.23 -25.52 5.29
N PRO A 161 22.59 -24.46 4.71
CA PRO A 161 21.29 -24.03 5.17
C PRO A 161 20.23 -25.12 5.05
N ILE A 162 19.57 -25.42 6.16
CA ILE A 162 18.40 -26.28 6.19
C ILE A 162 17.20 -25.43 5.77
N LYS A 163 16.43 -25.90 4.80
CA LYS A 163 15.24 -25.18 4.33
C LYS A 163 14.18 -25.15 5.44
N CYS A 164 13.93 -23.96 5.97
CA CYS A 164 12.87 -23.75 6.94
C CYS A 164 11.54 -23.66 6.20
N THR A 165 10.61 -24.56 6.53
CA THR A 165 9.25 -24.58 5.98
C THR A 165 8.27 -24.08 7.01
N THR A 166 7.23 -23.38 6.56
CA THR A 166 6.17 -22.87 7.41
C THR A 166 4.88 -23.62 7.16
N ARG A 167 4.07 -23.74 8.18
CA ARG A 167 2.63 -24.00 8.19
C ARG A 167 2.08 -25.40 7.98
N TYR A 168 2.58 -26.22 7.07
CA TYR A 168 1.91 -27.50 6.77
C TYR A 168 2.85 -28.70 6.72
N ASN A 169 4.12 -28.46 6.60
CA ASN A 169 5.11 -29.51 6.62
C ASN A 169 5.82 -29.46 7.96
N ARG A 170 5.41 -30.32 8.90
CA ARG A 170 6.12 -30.54 10.17
C ARG A 170 7.42 -31.34 9.94
N ASP A 171 8.15 -30.96 8.88
CA ASP A 171 9.54 -31.41 8.79
C ASP A 171 10.25 -30.85 10.02
N PRO A 172 10.91 -31.67 10.83
CA PRO A 172 11.57 -31.27 12.06
C PRO A 172 12.82 -30.42 11.78
N TRP A 173 12.67 -29.38 10.95
CA TRP A 173 13.77 -28.49 10.60
C TRP A 173 14.34 -27.77 11.84
N GLU A 174 13.49 -27.46 12.82
CA GLU A 174 13.89 -26.87 14.08
C GLU A 174 14.83 -27.82 14.85
N GLU A 175 14.43 -29.07 15.00
CA GLU A 175 15.24 -30.11 15.66
C GLU A 175 16.56 -30.34 14.93
N LYS A 176 16.51 -30.44 13.59
CA LYS A 176 17.71 -30.59 12.75
C LYS A 176 18.71 -29.46 12.94
N ILE A 177 18.23 -28.20 13.04
CA ILE A 177 19.08 -27.03 13.26
C ILE A 177 19.66 -27.06 14.66
N LEU A 178 18.84 -27.30 15.69
CA LEU A 178 19.28 -27.34 17.07
C LEU A 178 20.29 -28.45 17.34
N ALA A 179 20.13 -29.64 16.72
CA ALA A 179 21.09 -30.74 16.83
C ALA A 179 22.48 -30.40 16.28
N THR A 180 22.59 -29.41 15.39
CA THR A 180 23.89 -28.95 14.88
C THR A 180 24.53 -27.85 15.70
N GLU A 181 23.83 -27.27 16.68
CA GLU A 181 24.32 -26.16 17.50
C GLU A 181 24.84 -26.66 18.85
N THR A 182 26.09 -26.38 19.15
CA THR A 182 26.75 -26.84 20.35
C THR A 182 26.93 -25.77 21.42
N HIS A 183 26.83 -24.48 21.04
CA HIS A 183 27.08 -23.40 21.98
C HIS A 183 25.75 -22.94 22.64
N PRO A 184 25.65 -22.98 24.01
CA PRO A 184 24.38 -22.74 24.70
C PRO A 184 23.71 -21.39 24.38
N LEU A 185 24.47 -20.31 24.24
CA LEU A 185 23.91 -18.99 23.93
C LEU A 185 23.37 -18.90 22.52
N ARG A 186 23.99 -19.60 21.57
CA ARG A 186 23.48 -19.65 20.19
C ARG A 186 22.25 -20.53 20.08
N THR A 187 22.23 -21.66 20.83
CA THR A 187 21.04 -22.51 20.96
C THR A 187 19.86 -21.70 21.51
N LEU A 188 20.07 -20.93 22.58
CA LEU A 188 19.03 -20.08 23.16
C LEU A 188 18.51 -19.04 22.14
N ALA A 189 19.41 -18.38 21.39
CA ALA A 189 19.03 -17.40 20.38
C ALA A 189 18.17 -18.04 19.27
N LEU A 190 18.53 -19.23 18.78
CA LEU A 190 17.73 -19.97 17.79
C LEU A 190 16.38 -20.40 18.35
N GLN A 191 16.32 -20.89 19.58
CA GLN A 191 15.06 -21.29 20.24
C GLN A 191 14.10 -20.13 20.41
N THR A 192 14.60 -18.93 20.76
CA THR A 192 13.75 -17.72 20.86
C THR A 192 13.21 -17.30 19.49
N ASP A 193 14.02 -17.34 18.43
CA ASP A 193 13.56 -17.05 17.07
C ASP A 193 12.50 -18.05 16.60
N MET A 194 12.71 -19.34 16.84
CA MET A 194 11.77 -20.42 16.51
C MET A 194 10.44 -20.26 17.28
N ALA A 195 10.50 -19.88 18.55
CA ALA A 195 9.30 -19.61 19.35
C ALA A 195 8.49 -18.44 18.78
N MET A 196 9.15 -17.38 18.34
CA MET A 196 8.49 -16.23 17.69
C MET A 196 7.91 -16.62 16.33
N ILE A 197 8.58 -17.46 15.55
CA ILE A 197 8.04 -17.97 14.27
C ILE A 197 6.74 -18.74 14.52
N ARG A 198 6.71 -19.64 15.50
CA ARG A 198 5.50 -20.39 15.89
C ARG A 198 4.38 -19.45 16.33
N HIS A 199 4.70 -18.42 17.11
CA HIS A 199 3.72 -17.43 17.51
C HIS A 199 3.13 -16.68 16.30
N TYR A 200 3.97 -16.21 15.36
CA TYR A 200 3.48 -15.57 14.13
C TYR A 200 2.63 -16.51 13.28
N ASP A 201 3.00 -17.78 13.16
CA ASP A 201 2.21 -18.78 12.41
C ASP A 201 0.79 -18.92 13.00
N GLU A 202 0.68 -18.98 14.33
CA GLU A 202 -0.62 -19.06 15.00
C GLU A 202 -1.43 -17.77 14.81
N GLN A 203 -0.83 -16.60 14.97
CA GLN A 203 -1.53 -15.33 14.75
C GLN A 203 -1.98 -15.16 13.29
N ILE A 204 -1.15 -15.55 12.33
CA ILE A 204 -1.51 -15.54 10.91
C ILE A 204 -2.72 -16.45 10.67
N ARG A 205 -2.72 -17.65 11.26
CA ARG A 205 -3.82 -18.64 11.12
C ARG A 205 -5.14 -18.07 11.65
N ILE A 206 -5.12 -17.44 12.84
CA ILE A 206 -6.31 -16.80 13.44
C ILE A 206 -6.84 -15.69 12.53
N LEU A 207 -5.96 -14.80 12.06
CA LEU A 207 -6.36 -13.71 11.17
C LEU A 207 -6.95 -14.21 9.86
N GLU A 208 -6.33 -15.22 9.23
CA GLU A 208 -6.81 -15.77 7.96
C GLU A 208 -8.18 -16.43 8.09
N HIS A 209 -8.41 -17.19 9.16
CA HIS A 209 -9.72 -17.77 9.41
C HIS A 209 -10.81 -16.68 9.51
N LYS A 210 -10.53 -15.62 10.27
CA LYS A 210 -11.49 -14.49 10.40
C LYS A 210 -11.68 -13.73 9.09
N LEU A 211 -10.60 -13.46 8.36
CA LEU A 211 -10.65 -12.75 7.08
C LEU A 211 -11.48 -13.50 6.03
N ILE A 212 -11.31 -14.82 5.93
CA ILE A 212 -12.07 -15.65 4.98
C ILE A 212 -13.56 -15.71 5.37
N SER A 213 -13.89 -15.79 6.67
CA SER A 213 -15.28 -15.74 7.10
C SER A 213 -15.97 -14.42 6.71
N LEU A 214 -15.29 -13.29 6.92
CA LEU A 214 -15.82 -11.97 6.57
C LEU A 214 -15.89 -11.72 5.05
N ALA A 215 -15.01 -12.35 4.27
CA ALA A 215 -15.00 -12.21 2.83
C ALA A 215 -16.28 -12.75 2.16
N LYS A 216 -16.91 -13.75 2.76
CA LYS A 216 -18.17 -14.33 2.28
C LYS A 216 -19.36 -13.37 2.43
N GLU A 217 -19.22 -12.36 3.29
CA GLU A 217 -20.27 -11.36 3.59
C GLU A 217 -20.19 -10.13 2.67
N HIS A 218 -19.00 -9.86 2.05
CA HIS A 218 -18.77 -8.62 1.32
C HIS A 218 -18.14 -8.83 -0.07
N SER A 219 -18.71 -8.21 -1.08
CA SER A 219 -18.15 -8.09 -2.46
C SER A 219 -17.80 -9.42 -3.15
N VAL A 220 -18.72 -10.39 -3.11
CA VAL A 220 -18.52 -11.73 -3.64
C VAL A 220 -18.05 -11.75 -5.11
N ARG A 221 -18.60 -10.88 -5.97
CA ARG A 221 -18.31 -10.89 -7.41
C ARG A 221 -16.83 -10.57 -7.73
N ASP A 222 -16.33 -9.42 -7.26
CA ASP A 222 -14.97 -8.98 -7.59
C ASP A 222 -13.91 -9.89 -6.93
N PHE A 223 -14.23 -10.42 -5.75
CA PHE A 223 -13.40 -11.42 -5.09
C PHE A 223 -13.32 -12.73 -5.91
N THR A 224 -14.47 -13.24 -6.38
CA THR A 224 -14.52 -14.44 -7.22
C THR A 224 -13.75 -14.25 -8.54
N LEU A 225 -13.83 -13.06 -9.15
CA LEU A 225 -13.02 -12.75 -10.33
C LEU A 225 -11.53 -12.86 -10.01
N LEU A 226 -11.06 -12.32 -8.89
CA LEU A 226 -9.66 -12.39 -8.49
C LEU A 226 -9.18 -13.82 -8.26
N LEU A 227 -10.01 -14.71 -7.71
CA LEU A 227 -9.68 -16.11 -7.49
C LEU A 227 -9.49 -16.90 -8.80
N SER A 228 -10.01 -16.43 -9.94
CA SER A 228 -9.75 -17.03 -11.23
C SER A 228 -8.34 -16.78 -11.77
N VAL A 229 -7.60 -15.84 -11.17
CA VAL A 229 -6.23 -15.50 -11.61
C VAL A 229 -5.22 -16.50 -11.04
N PRO A 230 -4.39 -17.12 -11.88
CA PRO A 230 -3.37 -18.07 -11.42
C PRO A 230 -2.44 -17.45 -10.37
N GLY A 231 -2.28 -18.16 -9.24
CA GLY A 231 -1.46 -17.73 -8.13
C GLY A 231 -2.13 -16.73 -7.16
N ILE A 232 -3.38 -16.34 -7.41
CA ILE A 232 -4.18 -15.51 -6.49
C ILE A 232 -5.15 -16.42 -5.73
N GLY A 233 -4.78 -16.82 -4.51
CA GLY A 233 -5.68 -17.48 -3.56
C GLY A 233 -6.42 -16.45 -2.69
N GLU A 234 -7.26 -16.95 -1.77
CA GLU A 234 -8.15 -16.14 -0.93
C GLU A 234 -7.44 -14.96 -0.25
N ASN A 235 -6.32 -15.21 0.44
CA ASN A 235 -5.59 -14.16 1.17
C ASN A 235 -5.01 -13.07 0.26
N LEU A 236 -4.46 -13.45 -0.90
CA LEU A 236 -3.94 -12.49 -1.87
C LEU A 236 -5.08 -11.75 -2.56
N GLY A 237 -6.16 -12.45 -2.91
CA GLY A 237 -7.35 -11.85 -3.51
C GLY A 237 -7.98 -10.79 -2.61
N LEU A 238 -8.17 -11.09 -1.32
CA LEU A 238 -8.66 -10.12 -0.34
C LEU A 238 -7.72 -8.93 -0.17
N THR A 239 -6.41 -9.19 -0.09
CA THR A 239 -5.41 -8.11 0.01
C THR A 239 -5.47 -7.20 -1.22
N ILE A 240 -5.51 -7.77 -2.43
CA ILE A 240 -5.59 -7.01 -3.69
C ILE A 240 -6.89 -6.21 -3.72
N LEU A 241 -8.03 -6.82 -3.44
CA LEU A 241 -9.34 -6.19 -3.46
C LEU A 241 -9.41 -4.97 -2.52
N HIS A 242 -8.99 -5.16 -1.26
CA HIS A 242 -9.05 -4.10 -0.26
C HIS A 242 -7.94 -3.05 -0.42
N GLU A 243 -6.80 -3.36 -1.03
CA GLU A 243 -5.78 -2.34 -1.33
C GLU A 243 -6.10 -1.55 -2.61
N ILE A 244 -6.86 -2.11 -3.53
CA ILE A 244 -7.45 -1.39 -4.67
C ILE A 244 -8.55 -0.44 -4.18
N GLY A 245 -9.45 -0.91 -3.32
CA GLY A 245 -10.61 -0.15 -2.82
C GLY A 245 -11.70 0.02 -3.86
N ASP A 246 -11.43 0.82 -4.90
CA ASP A 246 -12.26 1.01 -6.08
C ASP A 246 -11.36 1.07 -7.33
N ILE A 247 -11.64 0.21 -8.31
CA ILE A 247 -10.85 0.17 -9.55
C ILE A 247 -11.13 1.40 -10.44
N GLU A 248 -12.30 2.00 -10.30
CA GLU A 248 -12.70 3.17 -11.09
C GLU A 248 -11.85 4.41 -10.80
N ARG A 249 -11.23 4.49 -9.61
CA ARG A 249 -10.30 5.58 -9.27
C ARG A 249 -9.04 5.62 -10.14
N PHE A 250 -8.76 4.58 -10.90
CA PHE A 250 -7.62 4.53 -11.81
C PHE A 250 -8.09 4.74 -13.26
N PRO A 251 -7.88 5.93 -13.84
CA PRO A 251 -8.31 6.23 -15.19
C PRO A 251 -7.67 5.32 -16.24
N THR A 252 -6.41 4.96 -16.04
CA THR A 252 -5.65 4.09 -16.95
C THR A 252 -4.96 2.94 -16.25
N VAL A 253 -4.67 1.88 -16.98
CA VAL A 253 -3.87 0.76 -16.49
C VAL A 253 -2.46 1.21 -16.07
N LYS A 254 -1.91 2.27 -16.68
CA LYS A 254 -0.60 2.83 -16.32
C LYS A 254 -0.64 3.44 -14.92
N ASP A 255 -1.71 4.15 -14.57
CA ASP A 255 -1.92 4.72 -13.24
C ASP A 255 -2.02 3.61 -12.19
N PHE A 256 -2.76 2.54 -12.50
CA PHE A 256 -2.87 1.38 -11.62
C PHE A 256 -1.52 0.67 -11.40
N LEU A 257 -0.78 0.38 -12.46
CA LEU A 257 0.54 -0.26 -12.36
C LEU A 257 1.55 0.62 -11.61
N SER A 258 1.49 1.92 -11.78
CA SER A 258 2.29 2.90 -11.03
C SER A 258 1.93 2.88 -9.55
N TYR A 259 0.64 2.87 -9.22
CA TYR A 259 0.17 2.75 -7.84
C TYR A 259 0.58 1.42 -7.20
N CYS A 260 0.59 0.32 -7.94
CA CYS A 260 1.11 -0.98 -7.50
C CYS A 260 2.65 -1.02 -7.36
N ARG A 261 3.38 0.05 -7.64
CA ARG A 261 4.86 0.11 -7.65
C ARG A 261 5.51 -0.94 -8.56
N LEU A 262 4.82 -1.35 -9.61
CA LEU A 262 5.31 -2.36 -10.56
C LEU A 262 6.08 -1.76 -11.74
N VAL A 263 5.93 -0.46 -11.99
CA VAL A 263 6.64 0.27 -13.02
C VAL A 263 7.58 1.31 -12.39
N LYS A 264 8.74 1.50 -13.01
CA LYS A 264 9.69 2.52 -12.60
C LYS A 264 9.41 3.83 -13.32
N GLY A 265 9.57 4.96 -12.61
CA GLY A 265 9.54 6.27 -13.22
C GLY A 265 10.81 6.52 -14.06
N THR A 266 10.67 7.20 -15.19
CA THR A 266 11.79 7.67 -16.00
C THR A 266 12.31 8.99 -15.46
N VAL A 267 13.62 9.11 -15.37
CA VAL A 267 14.31 10.40 -15.15
C VAL A 267 14.82 10.87 -16.49
N ALA A 268 14.24 11.93 -17.01
CA ALA A 268 14.66 12.53 -18.28
C ALA A 268 15.04 14.00 -18.06
N SER A 269 16.02 14.48 -18.82
CA SER A 269 16.43 15.88 -18.85
C SER A 269 16.90 16.23 -20.26
N ALA A 270 16.49 17.37 -20.78
CA ALA A 270 16.78 17.82 -22.14
C ALA A 270 16.43 16.77 -23.22
N GLY A 271 15.26 16.11 -23.09
CA GLY A 271 14.80 15.08 -24.03
C GLY A 271 15.52 13.72 -23.92
N LYS A 272 16.57 13.60 -23.09
CA LYS A 272 17.31 12.34 -22.91
C LYS A 272 16.91 11.63 -21.62
N ILE A 273 16.65 10.33 -21.71
CA ILE A 273 16.41 9.48 -20.52
C ILE A 273 17.76 9.27 -19.82
N LYS A 274 17.89 9.81 -18.59
CA LYS A 274 19.09 9.66 -17.75
C LYS A 274 19.08 8.40 -16.89
N GLY A 275 17.91 7.76 -16.72
CA GLY A 275 17.77 6.54 -15.95
C GLY A 275 16.33 6.22 -15.54
N LEU A 276 16.18 5.10 -14.81
CA LEU A 276 14.93 4.68 -14.22
C LEU A 276 15.03 4.82 -12.70
N ARG A 277 14.09 5.51 -12.10
CA ARG A 277 14.04 5.70 -10.65
C ARG A 277 12.92 4.85 -10.03
N GLY A 278 13.28 3.98 -9.08
CA GLY A 278 12.30 3.36 -8.19
C GLY A 278 11.70 4.43 -7.29
N SER A 279 10.39 4.47 -7.16
CA SER A 279 9.70 5.40 -6.28
C SER A 279 9.15 4.68 -5.07
N ARG A 280 9.18 5.34 -3.90
CA ARG A 280 8.41 4.93 -2.71
C ARG A 280 6.93 5.30 -2.83
N LEU A 281 6.54 6.02 -3.90
CA LEU A 281 5.16 6.37 -4.21
C LEU A 281 4.35 5.12 -4.59
N GLY A 282 3.11 5.06 -4.14
CA GLY A 282 2.20 3.96 -4.41
C GLY A 282 2.14 2.91 -3.29
N ASN A 283 1.52 1.78 -3.56
CA ASN A 283 1.11 0.77 -2.59
C ASN A 283 2.11 -0.40 -2.51
N PRO A 284 2.82 -0.59 -1.38
CA PRO A 284 3.76 -1.70 -1.21
C PRO A 284 3.07 -3.06 -1.06
N TYR A 285 1.84 -3.09 -0.53
CA TYR A 285 1.08 -4.33 -0.34
C TYR A 285 0.63 -4.92 -1.67
N LEU A 286 0.19 -4.07 -2.63
CA LEU A 286 -0.12 -4.52 -3.99
C LEU A 286 1.13 -5.02 -4.72
N ARG A 287 2.26 -4.33 -4.57
CA ARG A 287 3.53 -4.81 -5.13
C ARG A 287 3.90 -6.19 -4.61
N TRP A 288 3.78 -6.39 -3.30
CA TRP A 288 4.03 -7.67 -2.66
C TRP A 288 3.04 -8.74 -3.16
N ALA A 289 1.74 -8.45 -3.14
CA ALA A 289 0.71 -9.41 -3.50
C ALA A 289 0.84 -9.90 -4.96
N PHE A 290 1.08 -9.01 -5.91
CA PHE A 290 1.32 -9.40 -7.30
C PHE A 290 2.67 -10.11 -7.49
N GLY A 291 3.68 -9.79 -6.69
CA GLY A 291 4.95 -10.52 -6.65
C GLY A 291 4.76 -11.97 -6.20
N GLU A 292 4.03 -12.19 -5.11
CA GLU A 292 3.67 -13.53 -4.61
C GLU A 292 2.82 -14.29 -5.63
N ALA A 293 1.79 -13.65 -6.19
CA ALA A 293 0.95 -14.25 -7.22
C ALA A 293 1.77 -14.73 -8.43
N ALA A 294 2.77 -13.95 -8.87
CA ALA A 294 3.66 -14.35 -9.95
C ALA A 294 4.52 -15.58 -9.60
N VAL A 295 5.00 -15.66 -8.34
CA VAL A 295 5.81 -16.81 -7.89
C VAL A 295 4.97 -18.07 -7.74
N ILE A 296 3.77 -17.97 -7.17
CA ILE A 296 2.86 -19.10 -6.99
C ILE A 296 2.31 -19.55 -8.34
N GLY A 297 1.81 -18.62 -9.16
CA GLY A 297 1.19 -18.93 -10.45
C GLY A 297 2.14 -19.65 -11.42
N LYS A 298 3.43 -19.27 -11.46
CA LYS A 298 4.40 -19.96 -12.32
C LYS A 298 4.68 -21.41 -11.88
N ARG A 299 4.52 -21.72 -10.60
CA ARG A 299 4.73 -23.07 -10.08
C ARG A 299 3.56 -23.99 -10.43
N ASP A 300 2.36 -23.47 -10.34
CA ASP A 300 1.14 -24.27 -10.31
C ASP A 300 0.31 -24.19 -11.62
N HIS A 301 0.64 -23.27 -12.53
CA HIS A 301 -0.14 -23.05 -13.76
C HIS A 301 0.63 -23.43 -15.03
N ALA A 302 0.02 -24.26 -15.88
CA ALA A 302 0.63 -24.84 -17.06
C ALA A 302 1.20 -23.83 -18.08
N ILE A 303 0.60 -22.63 -18.16
CA ILE A 303 1.03 -21.57 -19.09
C ILE A 303 2.05 -20.63 -18.44
N LEU A 304 1.85 -20.25 -17.17
CA LEU A 304 2.73 -19.29 -16.51
C LEU A 304 4.12 -19.84 -16.20
N GLY A 305 4.25 -21.13 -15.98
CA GLY A 305 5.54 -21.81 -15.77
C GLY A 305 6.48 -21.67 -16.97
N PRO A 306 6.12 -22.22 -18.15
CA PRO A 306 6.91 -22.09 -19.37
C PRO A 306 7.18 -20.64 -19.78
N LEU A 307 6.18 -19.77 -19.63
CA LEU A 307 6.32 -18.36 -19.89
C LEU A 307 7.38 -17.70 -19.02
N SER A 308 7.36 -17.96 -17.70
CA SER A 308 8.35 -17.43 -16.77
C SER A 308 9.75 -17.90 -17.11
N GLN A 309 9.92 -19.17 -17.53
CA GLN A 309 11.19 -19.73 -17.99
C GLN A 309 11.71 -19.02 -19.26
N SER A 310 10.84 -18.80 -20.24
CA SER A 310 11.18 -18.06 -21.47
C SER A 310 11.63 -16.62 -21.15
N LEU A 311 10.91 -15.93 -20.24
CA LEU A 311 11.30 -14.59 -19.79
C LEU A 311 12.63 -14.60 -19.05
N GLU A 312 12.87 -15.59 -18.21
CA GLU A 312 14.14 -15.76 -17.49
C GLU A 312 15.31 -15.93 -18.46
N ALA A 313 15.17 -16.80 -19.45
CA ALA A 313 16.18 -17.01 -20.49
C ALA A 313 16.49 -15.71 -21.27
N ARG A 314 15.44 -14.97 -21.71
CA ARG A 314 15.56 -13.67 -22.38
C ARG A 314 16.22 -12.59 -21.51
N MET A 315 16.18 -12.73 -20.19
CA MET A 315 16.76 -11.78 -19.23
C MET A 315 18.11 -12.24 -18.66
N GLY A 316 18.79 -13.16 -19.35
CA GLY A 316 20.10 -13.65 -18.94
C GLY A 316 20.06 -14.43 -17.62
N GLY A 317 19.00 -15.21 -17.37
CA GLY A 317 18.84 -16.03 -16.17
C GLY A 317 18.33 -15.24 -14.93
N ASN A 318 17.93 -13.99 -15.09
CA ASN A 318 17.49 -13.18 -13.95
C ASN A 318 16.04 -13.44 -13.56
N LYS A 319 15.86 -14.36 -12.61
CA LYS A 319 14.56 -14.76 -12.05
C LYS A 319 13.74 -13.59 -11.47
N PHE A 320 14.40 -12.64 -10.82
CA PHE A 320 13.70 -11.50 -10.20
C PHE A 320 13.10 -10.56 -11.25
N LYS A 321 13.83 -10.31 -12.34
CA LYS A 321 13.31 -9.51 -13.47
C LYS A 321 12.16 -10.24 -14.15
N ALA A 322 12.29 -11.54 -14.43
CA ALA A 322 11.23 -12.35 -15.03
C ALA A 322 9.96 -12.34 -14.17
N ASN A 323 10.08 -12.60 -12.87
CA ASN A 323 8.95 -12.53 -11.93
C ASN A 323 8.27 -11.15 -11.91
N THR A 324 9.05 -10.07 -11.99
CA THR A 324 8.49 -8.71 -12.04
C THR A 324 7.65 -8.51 -13.29
N VAL A 325 8.09 -9.03 -14.45
CA VAL A 325 7.30 -8.94 -15.70
C VAL A 325 6.00 -9.73 -15.59
N VAL A 326 6.04 -10.95 -15.03
CA VAL A 326 4.83 -11.74 -14.77
C VAL A 326 3.88 -10.97 -13.84
N ALA A 327 4.39 -10.41 -12.73
CA ALA A 327 3.59 -9.61 -11.80
C ALA A 327 2.92 -8.40 -12.48
N ILE A 328 3.63 -7.70 -13.38
CA ILE A 328 3.06 -6.59 -14.18
C ILE A 328 1.92 -7.09 -15.07
N LYS A 329 2.09 -8.25 -15.72
CA LYS A 329 1.07 -8.81 -16.62
C LYS A 329 -0.17 -9.28 -15.84
N LEU A 330 0.01 -9.92 -14.67
CA LEU A 330 -1.08 -10.28 -13.78
C LEU A 330 -1.84 -9.04 -13.27
N ALA A 331 -1.13 -8.03 -12.82
CA ALA A 331 -1.75 -6.77 -12.39
C ALA A 331 -2.53 -6.10 -13.52
N ARG A 332 -1.99 -6.10 -14.74
CA ARG A 332 -2.69 -5.59 -15.92
C ARG A 332 -3.97 -6.38 -16.21
N ALA A 333 -3.92 -7.72 -16.13
CA ALA A 333 -5.09 -8.57 -16.30
C ALA A 333 -6.15 -8.24 -15.24
N VAL A 334 -5.76 -8.18 -13.95
CA VAL A 334 -6.65 -7.82 -12.83
C VAL A 334 -7.32 -6.46 -13.06
N TYR A 335 -6.59 -5.45 -13.55
CA TYR A 335 -7.18 -4.14 -13.87
C TYR A 335 -8.35 -4.26 -14.86
N PHE A 336 -8.13 -4.94 -15.99
CA PHE A 336 -9.17 -5.10 -17.01
C PHE A 336 -10.30 -6.02 -16.57
N MET A 337 -9.99 -7.07 -15.82
CA MET A 337 -11.01 -7.97 -15.26
C MET A 337 -11.96 -7.23 -14.32
N LEU A 338 -11.43 -6.42 -13.40
CA LEU A 338 -12.25 -5.66 -12.46
C LEU A 338 -13.02 -4.52 -13.15
N LYS A 339 -12.45 -3.86 -14.19
CA LYS A 339 -13.14 -2.84 -14.99
C LYS A 339 -14.28 -3.44 -15.81
N ASN A 340 -14.04 -4.56 -16.47
CA ASN A 340 -14.99 -5.16 -17.43
C ASN A 340 -15.87 -6.25 -16.78
N LYS A 341 -15.63 -6.58 -15.47
CA LYS A 341 -16.33 -7.64 -14.76
C LYS A 341 -16.25 -9.01 -15.45
N THR A 342 -15.06 -9.34 -15.98
CA THR A 342 -14.76 -10.59 -16.70
C THR A 342 -13.82 -11.48 -15.90
N VAL A 343 -13.89 -12.80 -16.10
CA VAL A 343 -12.96 -13.77 -15.53
C VAL A 343 -11.59 -13.70 -16.23
N PHE A 344 -10.58 -14.30 -15.60
CA PHE A 344 -9.24 -14.39 -16.16
C PHE A 344 -9.24 -15.23 -17.45
N ASP A 345 -8.55 -14.70 -18.46
CA ASP A 345 -8.38 -15.32 -19.76
C ASP A 345 -6.88 -15.53 -20.02
N SER A 346 -6.46 -16.79 -19.99
CA SER A 346 -5.06 -17.21 -20.19
C SER A 346 -4.58 -16.94 -21.61
N ASP A 347 -5.44 -17.07 -22.62
CA ASP A 347 -5.07 -16.91 -24.02
C ASP A 347 -4.77 -15.45 -24.35
N ARG A 348 -5.54 -14.54 -23.78
CA ARG A 348 -5.24 -13.09 -23.85
C ARG A 348 -3.92 -12.73 -23.18
N LEU A 349 -3.58 -13.40 -22.09
CA LEU A 349 -2.29 -13.19 -21.42
C LEU A 349 -1.14 -13.62 -22.34
N VAL A 350 -1.24 -14.81 -22.96
CA VAL A 350 -0.24 -15.35 -23.90
C VAL A 350 -0.10 -14.44 -25.13
N ALA A 351 -1.22 -14.06 -25.74
CA ALA A 351 -1.22 -13.16 -26.91
C ALA A 351 -0.58 -11.79 -26.59
N ALA A 352 -0.80 -11.26 -25.37
CA ALA A 352 -0.18 -10.01 -24.93
C ALA A 352 1.34 -10.13 -24.66
N LEU A 353 1.86 -11.34 -24.56
CA LEU A 353 3.30 -11.63 -24.35
C LEU A 353 4.03 -11.89 -25.66
N ALA A 354 3.34 -12.47 -26.64
CA ALA A 354 3.89 -12.68 -27.97
C ALA A 354 4.15 -11.35 -28.74
N ARG A 355 3.46 -10.27 -28.33
CA ARG A 355 3.57 -8.93 -28.95
C ARG A 355 4.66 -8.04 -28.35
N ASN A 356 5.43 -8.47 -27.37
CA ASN A 356 6.57 -7.77 -26.77
C ASN A 356 7.84 -8.66 -26.85
#